data_9ca638524f17aadb46ca5128d3d050b3
#
_entry.id   9ca638524f17aadb46ca5128d3d050b3
#
_cell.length_a   1.000
_cell.length_b   1.000
_cell.length_c   1.000
_cell.angle_alpha   90.00
_cell.angle_beta   90.00
_cell.angle_gamma   90.00
#
_symmetry.space_group_name_H-M   'P 1'
#
loop_
_entity.id
_entity.type
_entity.pdbx_description
1 polymer ?
#
loop_
_entity_poly.entity_id
_entity_poly.type
_entity_poly.pdbx_seq_one_letter_code
_entity_poly.pdbx_strand_id
1 'polypeptide(L)'
;SLGLAPQAGSTGDRALSEEELDDIPYLDWCIRECLRLQSAVHTTSRVATETEWIPLSNRKHVQVHPGMVLLFPLSAFMTSEAYWGPEPDAFRPERWSEPLPGRSVIPAHHGLSFLMGPRACIGSSFAILEMKVFIASILPSFQFEWDGRPIVPKMWPVARPLDVQRGVDACVLQIRRISRSGE
;
A
#
# COMPACT_ATOMS: atom_id res chain seq x y z
N SER A 1 11.04 -20.17 11.24
CA SER A 1 10.86 -20.81 9.93
C SER A 1 9.37 -21.00 9.71
N LEU A 2 8.73 -19.99 9.10
CA LEU A 2 7.36 -20.07 8.62
C LEU A 2 7.38 -20.98 7.38
N GLY A 3 6.80 -22.17 7.53
CA GLY A 3 6.67 -23.16 6.49
C GLY A 3 5.70 -22.73 5.39
N LEU A 4 6.16 -21.87 4.50
CA LEU A 4 5.53 -21.52 3.24
C LEU A 4 6.31 -22.15 2.09
N ALA A 5 6.40 -23.48 2.09
CA ALA A 5 6.69 -24.19 0.85
C ALA A 5 5.34 -24.44 0.17
N PRO A 6 5.06 -23.83 -1.01
CA PRO A 6 3.93 -24.26 -1.82
C PRO A 6 4.16 -25.72 -2.20
N GLN A 7 3.21 -26.59 -1.88
CA GLN A 7 3.22 -27.95 -2.36
C GLN A 7 3.23 -27.90 -3.88
N ALA A 8 4.27 -28.46 -4.48
CA ALA A 8 4.43 -28.58 -5.93
C ALA A 8 3.39 -29.57 -6.49
N GLY A 9 2.16 -29.10 -6.60
CA GLY A 9 1.14 -29.70 -7.47
C GLY A 9 1.21 -28.98 -8.80
N SER A 10 1.34 -29.72 -9.88
CA SER A 10 1.48 -29.32 -11.28
C SER A 10 0.45 -28.25 -11.71
N THR A 11 0.70 -27.00 -11.41
CA THR A 11 -0.02 -25.86 -11.99
C THR A 11 0.82 -25.27 -13.11
N GLY A 12 0.95 -26.02 -14.20
CA GLY A 12 1.41 -25.45 -15.45
C GLY A 12 0.40 -24.41 -15.94
N ASP A 13 0.88 -23.22 -16.25
CA ASP A 13 0.26 -22.16 -17.08
C ASP A 13 -1.19 -21.70 -16.79
N ARG A 14 -1.82 -22.10 -15.68
CA ARG A 14 -3.15 -21.59 -15.33
C ARG A 14 -3.04 -20.34 -14.46
N ALA A 15 -3.68 -19.25 -14.87
CA ALA A 15 -3.88 -18.10 -14.01
C ALA A 15 -4.73 -18.50 -12.77
N LEU A 16 -4.37 -18.00 -11.59
CA LEU A 16 -5.17 -18.18 -10.38
C LEU A 16 -6.50 -17.44 -10.52
N SER A 17 -7.57 -18.03 -10.01
CA SER A 17 -8.86 -17.33 -9.91
C SER A 17 -8.80 -16.24 -8.80
N GLU A 18 -9.79 -15.35 -8.81
CA GLU A 18 -9.93 -14.32 -7.75
C GLU A 18 -10.05 -14.98 -6.37
N GLU A 19 -10.83 -16.03 -6.23
CA GLU A 19 -11.01 -16.79 -4.98
C GLU A 19 -9.68 -17.39 -4.47
N GLU A 20 -8.90 -18.00 -5.37
CA GLU A 20 -7.59 -18.54 -5.03
C GLU A 20 -6.58 -17.46 -4.62
N LEU A 21 -6.68 -16.26 -5.19
CA LEU A 21 -5.85 -15.11 -4.81
C LEU A 21 -6.27 -14.53 -3.45
N ASP A 22 -7.54 -14.58 -3.12
CA ASP A 22 -8.07 -14.13 -1.83
C ASP A 22 -7.72 -15.10 -0.69
N ASP A 23 -7.50 -16.37 -1.00
CA ASP A 23 -7.01 -17.38 -0.06
C ASP A 23 -5.50 -17.24 0.27
N ILE A 24 -4.83 -16.21 -0.22
CA ILE A 24 -3.43 -15.88 0.11
C ILE A 24 -3.36 -14.62 0.98
N PRO A 25 -3.64 -14.70 2.30
CA PRO A 25 -3.74 -13.53 3.16
C PRO A 25 -2.43 -12.73 3.22
N TYR A 26 -1.27 -13.39 3.18
CA TYR A 26 0.02 -12.70 3.20
C TYR A 26 0.25 -11.83 1.96
N LEU A 27 -0.25 -12.24 0.79
CA LEU A 27 -0.21 -11.40 -0.42
C LEU A 27 -1.04 -10.12 -0.24
N ASP A 28 -2.24 -10.26 0.33
CA ASP A 28 -3.09 -9.12 0.64
C ASP A 28 -2.41 -8.17 1.65
N TRP A 29 -1.79 -8.69 2.70
CA TRP A 29 -1.05 -7.89 3.68
C TRP A 29 0.13 -7.15 3.07
N CYS A 30 0.90 -7.80 2.19
CA CYS A 30 2.00 -7.17 1.47
C CYS A 30 1.51 -6.00 0.60
N ILE A 31 0.43 -6.18 -0.13
CA ILE A 31 -0.17 -5.13 -0.96
C ILE A 31 -0.65 -3.97 -0.10
N ARG A 32 -1.36 -4.25 1.00
CA ARG A 32 -1.81 -3.21 1.94
C ARG A 32 -0.65 -2.42 2.53
N GLU A 33 0.43 -3.11 2.92
CA GLU A 33 1.60 -2.47 3.49
C GLU A 33 2.35 -1.62 2.46
N CYS A 34 2.47 -2.09 1.22
CA CYS A 34 2.97 -1.27 0.12
C CYS A 34 2.13 0.00 -0.09
N LEU A 35 0.82 -0.15 -0.16
CA LEU A 35 -0.10 0.97 -0.35
C LEU A 35 -0.07 1.95 0.83
N ARG A 36 0.14 1.46 2.05
CA ARG A 36 0.30 2.30 3.24
C ARG A 36 1.55 3.17 3.14
N LEU A 37 2.69 2.56 2.84
CA LEU A 37 3.98 3.25 2.77
C LEU A 37 4.15 4.09 1.51
N GLN A 38 3.58 3.63 0.39
CA GLN A 38 3.77 4.21 -0.94
C GLN A 38 2.42 4.44 -1.63
N SER A 39 1.55 5.21 -0.98
CA SER A 39 0.28 5.60 -1.60
C SER A 39 0.51 6.43 -2.85
N ALA A 40 -0.23 6.15 -3.92
CA ALA A 40 -0.18 6.95 -5.15
C ALA A 40 -0.63 8.41 -4.94
N VAL A 41 -1.52 8.63 -3.97
CA VAL A 41 -2.02 9.96 -3.60
C VAL A 41 -1.54 10.29 -2.19
N HIS A 42 -0.66 11.28 -2.06
CA HIS A 42 -0.06 11.67 -0.78
C HIS A 42 -0.87 12.71 -0.02
N THR A 43 -1.64 13.51 -0.74
CA THR A 43 -2.44 14.59 -0.16
C THR A 43 -3.74 14.72 -0.93
N THR A 44 -4.83 14.91 -0.23
CA THR A 44 -6.09 15.31 -0.82
C THR A 44 -6.60 16.59 -0.20
N SER A 45 -7.54 17.25 -0.84
CA SER A 45 -8.10 18.50 -0.36
C SER A 45 -9.63 18.52 -0.44
N ARG A 46 -10.22 19.38 0.37
CA ARG A 46 -11.64 19.74 0.32
C ARG A 46 -11.75 21.25 0.46
N VAL A 47 -12.83 21.80 -0.10
CA VAL A 47 -13.18 23.20 0.10
C VAL A 47 -14.42 23.23 0.98
N ALA A 48 -14.37 24.00 2.06
CA ALA A 48 -15.51 24.21 2.92
C ALA A 48 -16.62 24.97 2.16
N THR A 49 -17.84 24.48 2.19
CA THR A 49 -18.99 25.09 1.54
C THR A 49 -19.84 25.92 2.50
N GLU A 50 -19.69 25.66 3.78
CA GLU A 50 -20.40 26.34 4.86
C GLU A 50 -19.49 26.52 6.08
N THR A 51 -19.96 27.29 7.07
CA THR A 51 -19.24 27.46 8.33
C THR A 51 -19.51 26.27 9.23
N GLU A 52 -18.45 25.55 9.59
CA GLU A 52 -18.51 24.36 10.43
C GLU A 52 -17.42 24.33 11.50
N TRP A 53 -17.64 23.52 12.55
CA TRP A 53 -16.66 23.25 13.58
C TRP A 53 -16.09 21.85 13.42
N ILE A 54 -14.80 21.75 13.10
CA ILE A 54 -14.11 20.47 12.95
C ILE A 54 -13.48 20.09 14.28
N PRO A 55 -13.82 18.93 14.87
CA PRO A 55 -13.19 18.47 16.10
C PRO A 55 -11.75 18.03 15.86
N LEU A 56 -10.86 18.36 16.79
CA LEU A 56 -9.47 17.94 16.82
C LEU A 56 -9.25 16.86 17.88
N SER A 57 -8.20 16.07 17.73
CA SER A 57 -7.84 14.98 18.65
C SER A 57 -7.59 15.45 20.11
N ASN A 58 -7.22 16.71 20.30
CA ASN A 58 -6.99 17.32 21.62
C ASN A 58 -8.26 17.90 22.27
N ARG A 59 -9.45 17.47 21.85
CA ARG A 59 -10.77 17.98 22.26
C ARG A 59 -11.03 19.45 21.96
N LYS A 60 -10.17 20.11 21.19
CA LYS A 60 -10.43 21.45 20.64
C LYS A 60 -11.21 21.33 19.34
N HIS A 61 -11.72 22.45 18.90
CA HIS A 61 -12.40 22.56 17.61
C HIS A 61 -11.75 23.70 16.81
N VAL A 62 -11.74 23.55 15.50
CA VAL A 62 -11.35 24.63 14.59
C VAL A 62 -12.56 25.00 13.74
N GLN A 63 -12.84 26.30 13.65
CA GLN A 63 -13.90 26.79 12.79
C GLN A 63 -13.36 26.95 11.37
N VAL A 64 -14.09 26.42 10.41
CA VAL A 64 -13.84 26.61 8.99
C VAL A 64 -14.93 27.43 8.37
N HIS A 65 -14.61 28.23 7.36
CA HIS A 65 -15.55 29.11 6.65
C HIS A 65 -15.62 28.77 5.17
N PRO A 66 -16.69 29.13 4.47
CA PRO A 66 -16.82 28.92 3.04
C PRO A 66 -15.59 29.42 2.27
N GLY A 67 -15.09 28.59 1.34
CA GLY A 67 -13.91 28.87 0.55
C GLY A 67 -12.59 28.47 1.19
N MET A 68 -12.55 28.10 2.48
CA MET A 68 -11.33 27.56 3.08
C MET A 68 -10.95 26.20 2.47
N VAL A 69 -9.67 26.04 2.14
CA VAL A 69 -9.12 24.79 1.63
C VAL A 69 -8.59 23.98 2.81
N LEU A 70 -9.12 22.78 2.98
CA LEU A 70 -8.69 21.80 3.96
C LEU A 70 -7.77 20.79 3.27
N LEU A 71 -6.51 20.71 3.71
CA LEU A 71 -5.54 19.76 3.20
C LEU A 71 -5.44 18.55 4.14
N PHE A 72 -5.49 17.36 3.56
CA PHE A 72 -5.35 16.09 4.27
C PHE A 72 -4.06 15.39 3.81
N PRO A 73 -2.98 15.47 4.60
CA PRO A 73 -1.71 14.82 4.27
C PRO A 73 -1.80 13.32 4.55
N LEU A 74 -2.27 12.54 3.59
CA LEU A 74 -2.54 11.11 3.74
C LEU A 74 -1.28 10.33 4.10
N SER A 75 -0.16 10.62 3.45
CA SER A 75 1.13 9.96 3.74
C SER A 75 1.55 10.16 5.20
N ALA A 76 1.43 11.36 5.75
CA ALA A 76 1.76 11.63 7.14
C ALA A 76 0.87 10.85 8.12
N PHE A 77 -0.41 10.66 7.78
CA PHE A 77 -1.29 9.80 8.57
C PHE A 77 -0.89 8.33 8.46
N MET A 78 -0.55 7.88 7.24
CA MET A 78 -0.20 6.48 6.99
C MET A 78 1.14 6.05 7.61
N THR A 79 2.00 7.00 8.00
CA THR A 79 3.26 6.77 8.72
C THR A 79 3.27 7.36 10.13
N SER A 80 2.09 7.68 10.69
CA SER A 80 1.97 8.24 12.05
C SER A 80 2.15 7.15 13.12
N GLU A 81 3.16 7.30 13.97
CA GLU A 81 3.39 6.39 15.11
C GLU A 81 2.20 6.36 16.08
N ALA A 82 1.55 7.50 16.28
CA ALA A 82 0.36 7.59 17.13
C ALA A 82 -0.81 6.72 16.65
N TYR A 83 -0.83 6.37 15.37
CA TYR A 83 -1.88 5.54 14.79
C TYR A 83 -1.41 4.11 14.50
N TRP A 84 -0.21 3.94 13.96
CA TRP A 84 0.32 2.66 13.50
C TRP A 84 1.26 1.97 14.51
N GLY A 85 1.56 2.64 15.63
CA GLY A 85 2.48 2.13 16.64
C GLY A 85 3.96 2.32 16.26
N PRO A 86 4.88 1.67 16.96
CA PRO A 86 6.30 1.81 16.74
C PRO A 86 6.71 1.36 15.34
N GLU A 87 7.77 1.96 14.83
CA GLU A 87 8.33 1.69 13.51
C GLU A 87 7.29 1.82 12.36
N PRO A 88 6.59 2.98 12.27
CA PRO A 88 5.54 3.16 11.27
C PRO A 88 6.07 3.16 9.84
N ASP A 89 7.35 3.43 9.64
CA ASP A 89 8.01 3.44 8.32
C ASP A 89 8.55 2.07 7.90
N ALA A 90 8.56 1.08 8.83
CA ALA A 90 9.01 -0.28 8.51
C ALA A 90 7.95 -1.02 7.68
N PHE A 91 8.41 -1.72 6.64
CA PHE A 91 7.59 -2.64 5.88
C PHE A 91 7.33 -3.91 6.69
N ARG A 92 6.16 -4.01 7.29
CA ARG A 92 5.75 -5.14 8.14
C ARG A 92 4.33 -5.59 7.77
N PRO A 93 4.18 -6.48 6.81
CA PRO A 93 2.87 -6.99 6.38
C PRO A 93 2.03 -7.60 7.51
N GLU A 94 2.68 -8.21 8.49
CA GLU A 94 2.02 -8.88 9.63
C GLU A 94 1.16 -7.93 10.46
N ARG A 95 1.41 -6.61 10.41
CA ARG A 95 0.56 -5.61 11.10
C ARG A 95 -0.90 -5.66 10.66
N TRP A 96 -1.18 -6.21 9.49
CA TRP A 96 -2.53 -6.34 8.94
C TRP A 96 -3.28 -7.56 9.49
N SER A 97 -2.61 -8.45 10.23
CA SER A 97 -3.22 -9.54 10.98
C SER A 97 -3.50 -9.18 12.45
N GLU A 98 -2.99 -8.03 12.91
CA GLU A 98 -3.03 -7.60 14.30
C GLU A 98 -3.97 -6.40 14.49
N PRO A 99 -4.64 -6.26 15.64
CA PRO A 99 -5.34 -5.04 15.99
C PRO A 99 -4.38 -3.85 16.06
N LEU A 100 -4.84 -2.67 15.66
CA LEU A 100 -4.08 -1.43 15.84
C LEU A 100 -3.82 -1.14 17.33
N PRO A 101 -2.69 -0.48 17.68
CA PRO A 101 -2.37 -0.12 19.06
C PRO A 101 -3.53 0.59 19.76
N GLY A 102 -3.93 0.05 20.94
CA GLY A 102 -5.04 0.59 21.72
C GLY A 102 -6.44 0.40 21.10
N ARG A 103 -6.58 -0.43 20.08
CA ARG A 103 -7.85 -0.72 19.42
C ARG A 103 -8.07 -2.22 19.34
N SER A 104 -9.32 -2.66 19.44
CA SER A 104 -9.70 -4.07 19.31
C SER A 104 -10.03 -4.49 17.88
N VAL A 105 -9.70 -3.65 16.88
CA VAL A 105 -10.13 -3.84 15.50
C VAL A 105 -8.91 -3.89 14.59
N ILE A 106 -8.85 -4.95 13.78
CA ILE A 106 -7.92 -5.04 12.65
C ILE A 106 -8.38 -4.04 11.58
N PRO A 107 -7.48 -3.30 10.93
CA PRO A 107 -7.87 -2.39 9.86
C PRO A 107 -8.59 -3.14 8.73
N ALA A 108 -9.88 -2.90 8.56
CA ALA A 108 -10.68 -3.54 7.53
C ALA A 108 -10.40 -3.01 6.11
N HIS A 109 -9.73 -1.86 6.01
CA HIS A 109 -9.50 -1.16 4.75
C HIS A 109 -7.99 -0.95 4.52
N HIS A 110 -7.61 -0.68 3.28
CA HIS A 110 -6.23 -0.35 2.87
C HIS A 110 -5.75 1.02 3.41
N GLY A 111 -6.15 1.36 4.64
CA GLY A 111 -5.93 2.68 5.21
C GLY A 111 -6.62 3.75 4.36
N LEU A 112 -5.95 4.89 4.18
CA LEU A 112 -6.46 6.00 3.37
C LEU A 112 -5.93 5.99 1.92
N SER A 113 -5.26 4.94 1.48
CA SER A 113 -4.65 4.89 0.13
C SER A 113 -5.66 5.02 -1.00
N PHE A 114 -6.89 4.56 -0.76
CA PHE A 114 -8.02 4.69 -1.68
C PHE A 114 -9.10 5.67 -1.20
N LEU A 115 -8.80 6.45 -0.16
CA LEU A 115 -9.75 7.30 0.55
C LEU A 115 -10.93 6.52 1.17
N MET A 116 -11.87 7.25 1.77
CA MET A 116 -13.06 6.70 2.42
C MET A 116 -14.29 7.59 2.15
N GLY A 117 -15.47 7.01 2.39
CA GLY A 117 -16.74 7.71 2.25
C GLY A 117 -17.14 7.97 0.79
N PRO A 118 -17.97 9.00 0.51
CA PRO A 118 -18.54 9.26 -0.81
C PRO A 118 -17.51 9.59 -1.91
N ARG A 119 -16.26 9.86 -1.52
CA ARG A 119 -15.16 10.17 -2.43
C ARG A 119 -14.08 9.07 -2.44
N ALA A 120 -14.40 7.89 -1.93
CA ALA A 120 -13.52 6.73 -2.04
C ALA A 120 -13.27 6.37 -3.52
N CYS A 121 -12.12 5.78 -3.79
CA CYS A 121 -11.75 5.35 -5.13
C CYS A 121 -12.72 4.26 -5.61
N ILE A 122 -13.39 4.49 -6.72
CA ILE A 122 -14.33 3.52 -7.33
C ILE A 122 -13.60 2.29 -7.86
N GLY A 123 -12.34 2.43 -8.24
CA GLY A 123 -11.51 1.35 -8.79
C GLY A 123 -10.66 0.60 -7.76
N SER A 124 -10.89 0.77 -6.45
CA SER A 124 -10.03 0.19 -5.41
C SER A 124 -9.96 -1.34 -5.48
N SER A 125 -11.09 -2.02 -5.60
CA SER A 125 -11.14 -3.48 -5.70
C SER A 125 -10.44 -3.98 -6.97
N PHE A 126 -10.67 -3.31 -8.10
CA PHE A 126 -9.99 -3.63 -9.36
C PHE A 126 -8.47 -3.48 -9.24
N ALA A 127 -7.98 -2.39 -8.69
CA ALA A 127 -6.55 -2.14 -8.53
C ALA A 127 -5.87 -3.18 -7.61
N ILE A 128 -6.55 -3.60 -6.54
CA ILE A 128 -6.03 -4.63 -5.65
C ILE A 128 -5.97 -5.99 -6.34
N LEU A 129 -7.04 -6.36 -7.05
CA LEU A 129 -7.06 -7.60 -7.83
C LEU A 129 -5.96 -7.60 -8.90
N GLU A 130 -5.79 -6.50 -9.63
CA GLU A 130 -4.72 -6.33 -10.62
C GLU A 130 -3.33 -6.55 -10.00
N MET A 131 -3.06 -5.94 -8.84
CA MET A 131 -1.80 -6.14 -8.12
C MET A 131 -1.60 -7.60 -7.68
N LYS A 132 -2.64 -8.26 -7.16
CA LYS A 132 -2.60 -9.69 -6.80
C LYS A 132 -2.26 -10.55 -8.00
N VAL A 133 -2.98 -10.39 -9.10
CA VAL A 133 -2.77 -11.14 -10.35
C VAL A 133 -1.36 -10.93 -10.89
N PHE A 134 -0.90 -9.67 -10.93
CA PHE A 134 0.43 -9.33 -11.42
C PHE A 134 1.52 -10.01 -10.58
N ILE A 135 1.48 -9.86 -9.25
CA ILE A 135 2.49 -10.45 -8.35
C ILE A 135 2.47 -11.98 -8.45
N ALA A 136 1.29 -12.59 -8.38
CA ALA A 136 1.15 -14.04 -8.45
C ALA A 136 1.60 -14.63 -9.79
N SER A 137 1.52 -13.85 -10.88
CA SER A 137 1.95 -14.29 -12.22
C SER A 137 3.47 -14.23 -12.40
N ILE A 138 4.14 -13.22 -11.80
CA ILE A 138 5.57 -13.02 -12.06
C ILE A 138 6.49 -13.72 -11.04
N LEU A 139 6.12 -13.74 -9.75
CA LEU A 139 6.99 -14.30 -8.69
C LEU A 139 7.34 -15.79 -8.87
N PRO A 140 6.47 -16.68 -9.37
CA PRO A 140 6.83 -18.07 -9.59
C PRO A 140 7.87 -18.30 -10.68
N SER A 141 8.04 -17.33 -11.57
CA SER A 141 8.89 -17.44 -12.78
C SER A 141 10.14 -16.60 -12.73
N PHE A 142 10.20 -15.59 -11.85
CA PHE A 142 11.30 -14.63 -11.83
C PHE A 142 11.77 -14.33 -10.41
N GLN A 143 13.08 -14.28 -10.25
CA GLN A 143 13.77 -13.75 -9.08
C GLN A 143 14.16 -12.29 -9.36
N PHE A 144 13.91 -11.44 -8.39
CA PHE A 144 14.22 -10.01 -8.46
C PHE A 144 15.31 -9.68 -7.46
N GLU A 145 16.35 -9.02 -7.90
CA GLU A 145 17.44 -8.56 -7.04
C GLU A 145 17.60 -7.04 -7.20
N TRP A 146 17.70 -6.37 -6.07
CA TRP A 146 17.99 -4.95 -6.03
C TRP A 146 19.47 -4.73 -5.75
N ASP A 147 20.09 -3.79 -6.43
CA ASP A 147 21.52 -3.50 -6.32
C ASP A 147 21.91 -2.60 -5.13
N GLY A 148 20.95 -2.30 -4.25
CA GLY A 148 21.18 -1.50 -3.04
C GLY A 148 21.24 0.00 -3.26
N ARG A 149 21.04 0.51 -4.48
CA ARG A 149 21.04 1.96 -4.72
C ARG A 149 19.83 2.63 -4.06
N PRO A 150 20.03 3.80 -3.44
CA PRO A 150 18.94 4.49 -2.79
C PRO A 150 17.88 4.93 -3.81
N ILE A 151 16.66 4.44 -3.62
CA ILE A 151 15.47 4.84 -4.36
C ILE A 151 14.60 5.64 -3.41
N VAL A 152 14.21 6.82 -3.81
CA VAL A 152 13.30 7.67 -3.04
C VAL A 152 12.04 7.96 -3.85
N PRO A 153 10.88 8.13 -3.20
CA PRO A 153 9.68 8.50 -3.91
C PRO A 153 9.76 9.95 -4.38
N LYS A 154 9.58 10.19 -5.66
CA LYS A 154 9.37 11.52 -6.23
C LYS A 154 7.87 11.80 -6.24
N MET A 155 7.45 12.78 -5.48
CA MET A 155 6.05 12.94 -5.06
C MET A 155 5.17 13.73 -6.04
N TRP A 156 5.73 14.40 -7.02
CA TRP A 156 4.98 15.27 -7.93
C TRP A 156 5.30 15.00 -9.41
N PRO A 157 4.30 14.99 -10.29
CA PRO A 157 2.84 15.09 -10.07
C PRO A 157 2.19 13.81 -9.54
N VAL A 158 2.84 12.66 -9.69
CA VAL A 158 2.42 11.34 -9.20
C VAL A 158 3.63 10.68 -8.53
N ALA A 159 3.39 9.87 -7.49
CA ALA A 159 4.45 9.10 -6.85
C ALA A 159 5.13 8.16 -7.85
N ARG A 160 6.44 8.25 -7.95
CA ARG A 160 7.28 7.41 -8.79
C ARG A 160 8.65 7.22 -8.18
N PRO A 161 9.32 6.10 -8.44
CA PRO A 161 10.66 5.87 -7.91
C PRO A 161 11.66 6.82 -8.58
N LEU A 162 12.54 7.42 -7.77
CA LEU A 162 13.69 8.20 -8.24
C LEU A 162 14.97 7.48 -7.82
N ASP A 163 15.77 7.06 -8.81
CA ASP A 163 17.17 6.67 -8.59
C ASP A 163 17.97 7.95 -8.34
N VAL A 164 18.33 8.18 -7.08
CA VAL A 164 18.99 9.42 -6.66
C VAL A 164 20.37 9.57 -7.30
N GLN A 165 21.08 8.46 -7.52
CA GLN A 165 22.45 8.50 -8.08
C GLN A 165 22.43 8.82 -9.57
N ARG A 166 21.42 8.39 -10.31
CA ARG A 166 21.27 8.64 -11.74
C ARG A 166 20.44 9.87 -12.06
N GLY A 167 19.65 10.36 -11.11
CA GLY A 167 18.75 11.49 -11.31
C GLY A 167 17.56 11.18 -12.24
N VAL A 168 17.22 9.90 -12.41
CA VAL A 168 16.16 9.46 -13.32
C VAL A 168 15.01 8.79 -12.56
N ASP A 169 13.81 8.91 -13.10
CA ASP A 169 12.63 8.24 -12.55
C ASP A 169 12.69 6.74 -12.90
N ALA A 170 13.36 5.96 -12.06
CA ALA A 170 13.56 4.53 -12.26
C ALA A 170 13.76 3.79 -10.95
N CYS A 171 13.33 2.53 -10.93
CA CYS A 171 13.73 1.51 -9.97
C CYS A 171 14.32 0.35 -10.79
N VAL A 172 15.64 0.22 -10.77
CA VAL A 172 16.31 -0.81 -11.57
C VAL A 172 16.48 -2.07 -10.74
N LEU A 173 15.88 -3.15 -11.21
CA LEU A 173 16.01 -4.47 -10.64
C LEU A 173 16.74 -5.40 -11.63
N GLN A 174 17.58 -6.26 -11.11
CA GLN A 174 18.09 -7.40 -11.88
C GLN A 174 17.03 -8.50 -11.83
N ILE A 175 16.69 -9.04 -12.99
CA ILE A 175 15.66 -10.06 -13.13
C ILE A 175 16.31 -11.32 -13.64
N ARG A 176 16.14 -12.43 -12.92
CA ARG A 176 16.59 -13.75 -13.32
C ARG A 176 15.40 -14.67 -13.43
N ARG A 177 15.30 -15.39 -14.55
CA ARG A 177 14.30 -16.43 -14.69
C ARG A 177 14.63 -17.62 -13.78
N ILE A 178 13.65 -18.10 -13.04
CA ILE A 178 13.79 -19.31 -12.22
C ILE A 178 13.66 -20.50 -13.18
N SER A 179 14.75 -21.28 -13.33
CA SER A 179 14.71 -22.55 -14.07
C SER A 179 13.90 -23.54 -13.24
N ARG A 180 12.78 -24.00 -13.77
CA ARG A 180 12.11 -25.17 -13.19
C ARG A 180 13.01 -26.38 -13.43
N SER A 181 13.50 -27.02 -12.38
CA SER A 181 14.26 -28.27 -12.47
C SER A 181 13.33 -29.34 -13.03
N GLY A 182 13.43 -29.62 -14.33
CA GLY A 182 12.62 -30.65 -15.00
C GLY A 182 12.46 -30.48 -16.51
N GLU A 183 13.20 -29.57 -17.17
CA GLU A 183 13.37 -29.58 -18.64
C GLU A 183 14.80 -29.92 -18.99
#